data_b3e1bb2355b8fc1cc21421dc4e2a8435
#
_entry.id   b3e1bb2355b8fc1cc21421dc4e2a8435
#
_cell.length_a   1.000
_cell.length_b   1.000
_cell.length_c   1.000
_cell.angle_alpha   90.00
_cell.angle_beta   90.00
_cell.angle_gamma   90.00
#
_symmetry.space_group_name_H-M   'P 1'
#
loop_
_entity.id
_entity.type
_entity.pdbx_description
1 polymer ?
#
loop_
_entity_poly.entity_id
_entity_poly.type
_entity_poly.pdbx_seq_one_letter_code
_entity_poly.pdbx_strand_id
1 'polypeptide(L)'
;MFCENDKKIIGELARQYREIANLEVNQERKQRLSDVNDLKTGLRPSVWLDELPWHEMDIDGKLKLHCQDEFARGMEWFFRTTLFRWEYFQADMVVENFYPISKSYSSNGNGMEIHEQIKETDAKNNIVSHDYEDSLSTEEDLKKLHPTVITPHPERDEANMAKARELLGEILPVRLMGTPIYYAPWDEISMLRGVEPVLYDMADRPEFLHEIMRRYTENQKNIMLQME
;
A
#
# COMPACT_ATOMS: atom_id res chain seq x y z
N MET A 1 2.76 -26.98 1.72
CA MET A 1 1.88 -27.60 0.68
C MET A 1 0.45 -27.19 0.99
N PHE A 2 -0.20 -26.51 0.07
CA PHE A 2 -1.57 -26.03 0.23
C PHE A 2 -2.59 -27.16 0.05
N CYS A 3 -3.74 -27.04 0.71
CA CYS A 3 -4.82 -28.00 0.52
C CYS A 3 -5.48 -27.87 -0.87
N GLU A 4 -6.11 -28.93 -1.35
CA GLU A 4 -6.74 -28.94 -2.68
C GLU A 4 -7.88 -27.91 -2.81
N ASN A 5 -8.56 -27.61 -1.70
CA ASN A 5 -9.61 -26.58 -1.68
C ASN A 5 -9.03 -25.18 -1.93
N ASP A 6 -7.91 -24.82 -1.27
CA ASP A 6 -7.24 -23.53 -1.47
C ASP A 6 -6.75 -23.39 -2.91
N LYS A 7 -6.12 -24.44 -3.46
CA LYS A 7 -5.67 -24.46 -4.87
C LYS A 7 -6.83 -24.28 -5.84
N LYS A 8 -7.96 -24.90 -5.57
CA LYS A 8 -9.16 -24.75 -6.39
C LYS A 8 -9.69 -23.33 -6.38
N ILE A 9 -9.89 -22.76 -5.18
CA ILE A 9 -10.41 -21.39 -5.01
C ILE A 9 -9.49 -20.38 -5.71
N ILE A 10 -8.18 -20.43 -5.42
CA ILE A 10 -7.22 -19.51 -6.02
C ILE A 10 -7.15 -19.69 -7.54
N GLY A 11 -7.18 -20.94 -8.02
CA GLY A 11 -7.15 -21.21 -9.45
C GLY A 11 -8.40 -20.67 -10.19
N GLU A 12 -9.58 -20.74 -9.59
CA GLU A 12 -10.82 -20.19 -10.16
C GLU A 12 -10.77 -18.65 -10.23
N LEU A 13 -10.37 -18.00 -9.15
CA LEU A 13 -10.24 -16.54 -9.09
C LEU A 13 -9.14 -16.02 -10.03
N ALA A 14 -8.00 -16.71 -10.09
CA ALA A 14 -6.89 -16.34 -10.98
C ALA A 14 -7.27 -16.43 -12.46
N ARG A 15 -8.11 -17.39 -12.86
CA ARG A 15 -8.62 -17.46 -14.26
C ARG A 15 -9.50 -16.26 -14.60
N GLN A 16 -10.45 -15.89 -13.71
CA GLN A 16 -11.28 -14.70 -13.91
C GLN A 16 -10.44 -13.43 -13.98
N TYR A 17 -9.45 -13.30 -13.08
CA TYR A 17 -8.51 -12.19 -13.08
C TYR A 17 -7.72 -12.12 -14.40
N ARG A 18 -7.20 -13.27 -14.90
CA ARG A 18 -6.47 -13.33 -16.16
C ARG A 18 -7.33 -12.94 -17.36
N GLU A 19 -8.60 -13.35 -17.40
CA GLU A 19 -9.53 -12.95 -18.45
C GLU A 19 -9.67 -11.44 -18.52
N ILE A 20 -9.86 -10.78 -17.37
CA ILE A 20 -9.90 -9.32 -17.29
C ILE A 20 -8.57 -8.68 -17.67
N ALA A 21 -7.46 -9.20 -17.18
CA ALA A 21 -6.12 -8.67 -17.46
C ALA A 21 -5.75 -8.69 -18.95
N ASN A 22 -6.33 -9.62 -19.72
CA ASN A 22 -6.10 -9.75 -21.15
C ASN A 22 -7.02 -8.87 -22.01
N LEU A 23 -7.95 -8.13 -21.45
CA LEU A 23 -8.80 -7.22 -22.20
C LEU A 23 -7.99 -6.03 -22.77
N GLU A 24 -8.27 -5.66 -24.01
CA GLU A 24 -7.59 -4.58 -24.72
C GLU A 24 -7.67 -3.24 -23.98
N VAL A 25 -8.76 -2.98 -23.28
CA VAL A 25 -8.97 -1.78 -22.47
C VAL A 25 -7.86 -1.54 -21.43
N ASN A 26 -7.20 -2.59 -20.94
CA ASN A 26 -6.06 -2.42 -20.02
C ASN A 26 -4.87 -1.77 -20.73
N GLN A 27 -4.63 -2.07 -22.02
CA GLN A 27 -3.54 -1.45 -22.79
C GLN A 27 -3.86 0.03 -23.08
N GLU A 28 -5.10 0.33 -23.42
CA GLU A 28 -5.57 1.72 -23.63
C GLU A 28 -5.41 2.55 -22.34
N ARG A 29 -5.78 1.98 -21.18
CA ARG A 29 -5.67 2.64 -19.88
C ARG A 29 -4.21 2.84 -19.47
N LYS A 30 -3.34 1.84 -19.69
CA LYS A 30 -1.89 1.97 -19.47
C LYS A 30 -1.30 3.09 -20.32
N GLN A 31 -1.65 3.13 -21.59
CA GLN A 31 -1.15 4.18 -22.50
C GLN A 31 -1.63 5.55 -22.02
N ARG A 32 -2.89 5.68 -21.63
CA ARG A 32 -3.42 6.94 -21.08
C ARG A 32 -2.70 7.38 -19.82
N LEU A 33 -2.47 6.47 -18.87
CA LEU A 33 -1.71 6.77 -17.64
C LEU A 33 -0.30 7.25 -17.97
N SER A 34 0.39 6.58 -18.90
CA SER A 34 1.72 7.00 -19.35
C SER A 34 1.66 8.38 -20.00
N ASP A 35 0.72 8.61 -20.88
CA ASP A 35 0.57 9.89 -21.60
C ASP A 35 0.24 11.06 -20.66
N VAL A 36 -0.58 10.82 -19.63
CA VAL A 36 -0.87 11.81 -18.57
C VAL A 36 0.38 12.11 -17.74
N ASN A 37 1.14 11.07 -17.35
CA ASN A 37 2.39 11.22 -16.61
C ASN A 37 3.46 11.94 -17.44
N ASP A 38 3.48 11.74 -18.76
CA ASP A 38 4.35 12.43 -19.70
C ASP A 38 3.87 13.87 -20.03
N LEU A 39 2.83 14.35 -19.34
CA LEU A 39 2.24 15.69 -19.52
C LEU A 39 1.76 15.98 -20.95
N LYS A 40 1.32 14.97 -21.69
CA LYS A 40 0.75 15.17 -23.03
C LYS A 40 -0.57 15.94 -22.93
N THR A 41 -0.75 16.89 -23.83
CA THR A 41 -1.92 17.78 -23.85
C THR A 41 -3.11 17.16 -24.57
N GLY A 42 -4.33 17.65 -24.28
CA GLY A 42 -5.56 17.23 -24.96
C GLY A 42 -6.14 15.91 -24.45
N LEU A 43 -5.60 15.35 -23.38
CA LEU A 43 -6.10 14.14 -22.75
C LEU A 43 -7.03 14.47 -21.58
N ARG A 44 -8.07 13.65 -21.38
CA ARG A 44 -8.78 13.67 -20.10
C ARG A 44 -7.89 13.10 -18.99
N PRO A 45 -8.02 13.55 -17.74
CA PRO A 45 -7.31 12.95 -16.62
C PRO A 45 -7.72 11.49 -16.44
N SER A 46 -6.80 10.67 -15.93
CA SER A 46 -7.10 9.32 -15.48
C SER A 46 -7.79 9.37 -14.11
N VAL A 47 -8.78 8.52 -13.92
CA VAL A 47 -9.53 8.40 -12.66
C VAL A 47 -9.22 7.06 -12.03
N TRP A 48 -8.74 7.10 -10.79
CA TRP A 48 -8.46 5.92 -9.98
C TRP A 48 -9.25 5.97 -8.69
N LEU A 49 -9.90 4.87 -8.33
CA LEU A 49 -10.61 4.72 -7.06
C LEU A 49 -9.82 3.74 -6.19
N ASP A 50 -9.13 4.25 -5.19
CA ASP A 50 -8.23 3.45 -4.36
C ASP A 50 -8.80 3.12 -2.99
N GLU A 51 -9.24 4.11 -2.27
CA GLU A 51 -9.79 3.95 -0.93
C GLU A 51 -11.26 3.55 -0.97
N LEU A 52 -11.54 2.31 -0.60
CA LEU A 52 -12.87 1.76 -0.47
C LEU A 52 -13.07 1.25 0.96
N PRO A 53 -14.22 1.53 1.61
CA PRO A 53 -14.53 1.01 2.94
C PRO A 53 -14.92 -0.48 2.84
N TRP A 54 -13.93 -1.35 2.65
CA TRP A 54 -14.11 -2.78 2.36
C TRP A 54 -15.02 -3.52 3.34
N HIS A 55 -15.06 -3.07 4.61
CA HIS A 55 -15.92 -3.65 5.65
C HIS A 55 -17.42 -3.41 5.39
N GLU A 56 -17.77 -2.41 4.54
CA GLU A 56 -19.13 -2.06 4.16
C GLU A 56 -19.49 -2.56 2.74
N MET A 57 -18.50 -3.10 1.98
CA MET A 57 -18.64 -3.40 0.56
C MET A 57 -19.06 -4.85 0.25
N ASP A 58 -19.24 -5.71 1.25
CA ASP A 58 -19.55 -7.13 0.99
C ASP A 58 -20.96 -7.34 0.46
N ILE A 59 -21.11 -7.24 -0.87
CA ILE A 59 -22.35 -7.51 -1.58
C ILE A 59 -22.43 -9.02 -1.85
N ASP A 60 -23.47 -9.66 -1.36
CA ASP A 60 -23.76 -11.08 -1.56
C ASP A 60 -22.63 -12.04 -1.16
N GLY A 61 -21.77 -11.64 -0.21
CA GLY A 61 -20.64 -12.45 0.25
C GLY A 61 -19.50 -12.57 -0.74
N LYS A 62 -19.39 -11.69 -1.74
CA LYS A 62 -18.33 -11.73 -2.77
C LYS A 62 -16.93 -11.55 -2.20
N LEU A 63 -16.80 -10.82 -1.09
CA LEU A 63 -15.54 -10.57 -0.41
C LEU A 63 -15.21 -11.58 0.69
N LYS A 64 -16.14 -12.52 0.98
CA LYS A 64 -15.92 -13.54 2.00
C LYS A 64 -14.81 -14.50 1.61
N LEU A 65 -13.83 -14.66 2.52
CA LEU A 65 -12.68 -15.54 2.32
C LEU A 65 -13.01 -16.99 2.72
N HIS A 66 -12.58 -17.93 1.88
CA HIS A 66 -12.85 -19.37 2.02
C HIS A 66 -11.57 -20.22 2.12
N CYS A 67 -10.40 -19.67 1.75
CA CYS A 67 -9.12 -20.36 1.93
C CYS A 67 -8.77 -20.52 3.42
N GLN A 68 -8.05 -21.60 3.75
CA GLN A 68 -7.65 -21.92 5.12
C GLN A 68 -6.24 -21.42 5.45
N ASP A 69 -5.30 -21.57 4.51
CA ASP A 69 -3.93 -21.10 4.67
C ASP A 69 -3.87 -19.56 4.62
N GLU A 70 -3.08 -18.95 5.51
CA GLU A 70 -2.97 -17.48 5.62
C GLU A 70 -2.44 -16.82 4.35
N PHE A 71 -1.43 -17.42 3.70
CA PHE A 71 -0.90 -16.90 2.44
C PHE A 71 -1.93 -17.00 1.31
N ALA A 72 -2.64 -18.14 1.22
CA ALA A 72 -3.73 -18.32 0.25
C ALA A 72 -4.89 -17.35 0.51
N ARG A 73 -5.23 -17.03 1.77
CA ARG A 73 -6.23 -16.02 2.13
C ARG A 73 -5.82 -14.63 1.66
N GLY A 74 -4.55 -14.27 1.79
CA GLY A 74 -4.03 -12.99 1.25
C GLY A 74 -4.17 -12.91 -0.27
N MET A 75 -3.87 -14.00 -0.98
CA MET A 75 -4.08 -14.07 -2.43
C MET A 75 -5.56 -14.03 -2.81
N GLU A 76 -6.42 -14.73 -2.06
CA GLU A 76 -7.87 -14.71 -2.26
C GLU A 76 -8.41 -13.29 -2.10
N TRP A 77 -7.98 -12.56 -1.07
CA TRP A 77 -8.36 -11.16 -0.86
C TRP A 77 -7.95 -10.27 -2.03
N PHE A 78 -6.71 -10.38 -2.49
CA PHE A 78 -6.22 -9.64 -3.65
C PHE A 78 -7.10 -9.86 -4.89
N PHE A 79 -7.41 -11.12 -5.22
CA PHE A 79 -8.24 -11.42 -6.38
C PHE A 79 -9.67 -10.94 -6.20
N ARG A 80 -10.31 -11.20 -5.05
CA ARG A 80 -11.70 -10.80 -4.80
C ARG A 80 -11.86 -9.29 -4.84
N THR A 81 -10.98 -8.53 -4.20
CA THR A 81 -11.03 -7.06 -4.21
C THR A 81 -10.77 -6.48 -5.59
N THR A 82 -9.88 -7.07 -6.39
CA THR A 82 -9.63 -6.65 -7.77
C THR A 82 -10.84 -6.93 -8.66
N LEU A 83 -11.42 -8.13 -8.59
CA LEU A 83 -12.62 -8.50 -9.34
C LEU A 83 -13.83 -7.65 -8.94
N PHE A 84 -13.97 -7.36 -7.65
CA PHE A 84 -15.03 -6.49 -7.14
C PHE A 84 -14.88 -5.05 -7.66
N ARG A 85 -13.68 -4.47 -7.60
CA ARG A 85 -13.40 -3.15 -8.20
C ARG A 85 -13.70 -3.15 -9.69
N TRP A 86 -13.33 -4.19 -10.40
CA TRP A 86 -13.61 -4.30 -11.82
C TRP A 86 -15.10 -4.32 -12.12
N GLU A 87 -15.89 -4.98 -11.32
CA GLU A 87 -17.34 -5.06 -11.52
C GLU A 87 -18.06 -3.75 -11.17
N TYR A 88 -17.70 -3.10 -10.06
CA TYR A 88 -18.46 -1.99 -9.51
C TYR A 88 -17.78 -0.61 -9.62
N PHE A 89 -16.48 -0.56 -9.68
CA PHE A 89 -15.69 0.68 -9.57
C PHE A 89 -14.57 0.76 -10.62
N GLN A 90 -14.86 0.32 -11.81
CA GLN A 90 -13.85 0.08 -12.85
C GLN A 90 -13.02 1.33 -13.20
N ALA A 91 -13.65 2.50 -13.38
CA ALA A 91 -12.98 3.75 -13.79
C ALA A 91 -11.84 3.52 -14.79
N ASP A 92 -10.63 4.01 -14.52
CA ASP A 92 -9.44 3.77 -15.36
C ASP A 92 -8.46 2.74 -14.73
N MET A 93 -8.94 1.87 -13.82
CA MET A 93 -8.07 0.85 -13.24
C MET A 93 -7.47 -0.06 -14.31
N VAL A 94 -6.22 -0.42 -14.11
CA VAL A 94 -5.49 -1.38 -14.94
C VAL A 94 -5.31 -2.67 -14.15
N VAL A 95 -5.62 -3.79 -14.77
CA VAL A 95 -5.36 -5.13 -14.22
C VAL A 95 -4.18 -5.72 -14.97
N GLU A 96 -3.09 -5.99 -14.23
CA GLU A 96 -1.86 -6.52 -14.78
C GLU A 96 -1.94 -8.05 -15.01
N ASN A 97 -1.35 -8.54 -16.10
CA ASN A 97 -1.35 -9.99 -16.38
C ASN A 97 -0.25 -10.74 -15.61
N PHE A 98 -0.16 -10.51 -14.29
CA PHE A 98 0.70 -11.23 -13.36
C PHE A 98 0.21 -11.02 -11.91
N TYR A 99 0.62 -11.92 -11.02
CA TYR A 99 0.44 -11.75 -9.58
C TYR A 99 1.70 -11.11 -8.99
N PRO A 100 1.58 -9.96 -8.28
CA PRO A 100 2.72 -9.29 -7.67
C PRO A 100 3.08 -9.91 -6.32
N ILE A 101 4.36 -10.15 -6.09
CA ILE A 101 4.94 -10.40 -4.76
C ILE A 101 5.84 -9.21 -4.44
N SER A 102 5.57 -8.52 -3.36
CA SER A 102 6.42 -7.42 -2.92
C SER A 102 7.72 -7.93 -2.32
N LYS A 103 8.84 -7.25 -2.60
CA LYS A 103 10.12 -7.47 -1.89
C LYS A 103 9.92 -7.31 -0.39
N SER A 104 10.51 -8.20 0.36
CA SER A 104 10.46 -8.21 1.83
C SER A 104 11.66 -7.50 2.42
N TYR A 105 11.41 -6.64 3.38
CA TYR A 105 12.47 -5.96 4.13
C TYR A 105 12.02 -5.71 5.58
N SER A 106 12.96 -5.44 6.45
CA SER A 106 12.73 -4.86 7.76
C SER A 106 13.41 -3.49 7.87
N SER A 107 12.97 -2.69 8.83
CA SER A 107 13.47 -1.35 9.07
C SER A 107 13.65 -1.14 10.57
N ASN A 108 14.66 -0.35 10.96
CA ASN A 108 14.83 0.10 12.34
C ASN A 108 14.03 1.38 12.66
N GLY A 109 13.24 1.88 11.68
CA GLY A 109 12.52 3.14 11.81
C GLY A 109 13.43 4.37 11.73
N ASN A 110 12.87 5.53 12.04
CA ASN A 110 13.56 6.81 12.05
C ASN A 110 13.91 7.34 13.47
N GLY A 111 13.64 6.53 14.51
CA GLY A 111 13.90 6.88 15.91
C GLY A 111 12.73 7.53 16.64
N MET A 112 11.61 7.78 15.97
CA MET A 112 10.40 8.30 16.56
C MET A 112 9.34 7.21 16.70
N GLU A 113 8.61 7.24 17.80
CA GLU A 113 7.45 6.37 18.03
C GLU A 113 6.18 7.22 18.10
N ILE A 114 5.14 6.79 17.40
CA ILE A 114 3.83 7.43 17.43
C ILE A 114 3.08 6.86 18.64
N HIS A 115 2.70 7.74 19.55
CA HIS A 115 1.86 7.42 20.70
C HIS A 115 0.47 7.99 20.46
N GLU A 116 -0.55 7.14 20.61
CA GLU A 116 -1.92 7.54 20.33
C GLU A 116 -2.91 6.92 21.31
N GLN A 117 -4.03 7.64 21.50
CA GLN A 117 -5.23 7.12 22.14
C GLN A 117 -6.31 6.90 21.08
N ILE A 118 -6.72 5.65 20.92
CA ILE A 118 -7.77 5.29 19.98
C ILE A 118 -9.14 5.42 20.66
N LYS A 119 -10.05 6.13 20.00
CA LYS A 119 -11.46 6.24 20.40
C LYS A 119 -12.31 5.48 19.39
N GLU A 120 -12.68 4.27 19.75
CA GLU A 120 -13.57 3.41 18.98
C GLU A 120 -15.03 3.73 19.31
N THR A 121 -15.84 3.99 18.28
CA THR A 121 -17.27 4.30 18.43
C THR A 121 -18.17 3.13 18.03
N ASP A 122 -17.67 2.22 17.21
CA ASP A 122 -18.38 1.01 16.76
C ASP A 122 -17.38 -0.14 16.57
N ALA A 123 -17.52 -1.17 17.39
CA ALA A 123 -16.66 -2.37 17.34
C ALA A 123 -16.69 -3.14 16.00
N LYS A 124 -17.65 -2.85 15.13
CA LYS A 124 -17.74 -3.43 13.79
C LYS A 124 -17.08 -2.58 12.70
N ASN A 125 -16.68 -1.37 13.04
CA ASN A 125 -16.07 -0.42 12.11
C ASN A 125 -14.59 -0.27 12.46
N ASN A 126 -13.70 -0.50 11.49
CA ASN A 126 -12.26 -0.30 11.65
C ASN A 126 -11.81 1.16 11.45
N ILE A 127 -12.75 2.07 11.15
CA ILE A 127 -12.48 3.50 11.11
C ILE A 127 -12.67 4.04 12.54
N VAL A 128 -11.57 4.46 13.14
CA VAL A 128 -11.51 4.94 14.53
C VAL A 128 -10.97 6.38 14.56
N SER A 129 -11.25 7.10 15.65
CA SER A 129 -10.64 8.41 15.91
C SER A 129 -9.32 8.24 16.65
N HIS A 130 -8.30 8.96 16.22
CA HIS A 130 -6.97 8.97 16.79
C HIS A 130 -6.71 10.30 17.49
N ASP A 131 -6.13 10.23 18.70
CA ASP A 131 -5.68 11.39 19.47
C ASP A 131 -4.17 11.18 19.74
N TYR A 132 -3.33 11.91 18.99
CA TYR A 132 -1.89 11.72 18.98
C TYR A 132 -1.19 12.53 20.06
N GLU A 133 -0.19 11.95 20.73
CA GLU A 133 0.65 12.62 21.71
C GLU A 133 1.77 13.39 21.02
N ASP A 134 1.99 14.65 21.43
CA ASP A 134 3.07 15.49 20.89
C ASP A 134 4.44 15.00 21.37
N SER A 135 5.16 14.30 20.50
CA SER A 135 6.49 13.76 20.74
C SER A 135 7.60 14.47 19.95
N LEU A 136 7.22 15.49 19.13
CA LEU A 136 8.15 16.24 18.27
C LEU A 136 7.96 17.75 18.46
N SER A 137 8.10 18.25 19.68
CA SER A 137 7.78 19.63 20.05
C SER A 137 8.98 20.57 20.17
N THR A 138 10.19 20.03 20.30
CA THR A 138 11.41 20.80 20.57
C THR A 138 12.57 20.45 19.64
N GLU A 139 13.57 21.32 19.57
CA GLU A 139 14.83 21.07 18.87
C GLU A 139 15.59 19.87 19.46
N GLU A 140 15.37 19.57 20.75
CA GLU A 140 15.96 18.39 21.39
C GLU A 140 15.31 17.10 20.87
N ASP A 141 14.01 17.11 20.59
CA ASP A 141 13.31 15.96 20.00
C ASP A 141 13.82 15.64 18.60
N LEU A 142 14.25 16.65 17.84
CA LEU A 142 14.87 16.44 16.53
C LEU A 142 16.12 15.55 16.59
N LYS A 143 16.82 15.50 17.72
CA LYS A 143 18.02 14.67 17.89
C LYS A 143 17.69 13.17 17.97
N LYS A 144 16.44 12.82 18.25
CA LYS A 144 15.96 11.42 18.23
C LYS A 144 15.88 10.87 16.81
N LEU A 145 15.66 11.76 15.82
CA LEU A 145 15.58 11.37 14.42
C LEU A 145 16.94 10.87 13.93
N HIS A 146 16.98 9.65 13.44
CA HIS A 146 18.18 9.04 12.86
C HIS A 146 17.90 8.44 11.47
N PRO A 147 18.93 8.21 10.65
CA PRO A 147 18.74 7.55 9.35
C PRO A 147 18.17 6.15 9.51
N THR A 148 17.16 5.86 8.70
CA THR A 148 16.58 4.54 8.62
C THR A 148 17.51 3.57 7.91
N VAL A 149 17.67 2.38 8.48
CA VAL A 149 18.40 1.26 7.87
C VAL A 149 17.40 0.24 7.37
N ILE A 150 17.50 -0.12 6.09
CA ILE A 150 16.67 -1.13 5.44
C ILE A 150 17.46 -2.43 5.33
N THR A 151 16.88 -3.52 5.80
CA THR A 151 17.47 -4.86 5.67
C THR A 151 16.58 -5.71 4.75
N PRO A 152 17.02 -6.06 3.54
CA PRO A 152 16.26 -6.92 2.64
C PRO A 152 16.27 -8.38 3.08
N HIS A 153 15.22 -9.11 2.75
CA HIS A 153 15.04 -10.53 3.07
C HIS A 153 14.79 -11.37 1.80
N PRO A 154 15.79 -11.59 0.93
CA PRO A 154 15.62 -12.29 -0.34
C PRO A 154 15.17 -13.75 -0.17
N GLU A 155 15.54 -14.42 0.93
CA GLU A 155 15.06 -15.77 1.26
C GLU A 155 13.54 -15.82 1.48
N ARG A 156 12.97 -14.75 2.03
CA ARG A 156 11.52 -14.58 2.21
C ARG A 156 10.83 -14.33 0.87
N ASP A 157 11.46 -13.55 0.01
CA ASP A 157 10.97 -13.28 -1.34
C ASP A 157 10.89 -14.57 -2.16
N GLU A 158 11.95 -15.38 -2.15
CA GLU A 158 11.99 -16.68 -2.82
C GLU A 158 10.91 -17.63 -2.29
N ALA A 159 10.74 -17.70 -0.96
CA ALA A 159 9.73 -18.53 -0.33
C ALA A 159 8.30 -18.08 -0.72
N ASN A 160 8.03 -16.77 -0.75
CA ASN A 160 6.73 -16.23 -1.16
C ASN A 160 6.46 -16.44 -2.65
N MET A 161 7.47 -16.27 -3.49
CA MET A 161 7.40 -16.56 -4.93
C MET A 161 7.08 -18.04 -5.18
N ALA A 162 7.72 -18.94 -4.43
CA ALA A 162 7.48 -20.38 -4.54
C ALA A 162 6.05 -20.76 -4.14
N LYS A 163 5.55 -20.21 -3.02
CA LYS A 163 4.16 -20.40 -2.58
C LYS A 163 3.15 -19.92 -3.61
N ALA A 164 3.35 -18.72 -4.16
CA ALA A 164 2.47 -18.16 -5.17
C ALA A 164 2.47 -19.02 -6.46
N ARG A 165 3.64 -19.50 -6.91
CA ARG A 165 3.74 -20.40 -8.05
C ARG A 165 3.07 -21.76 -7.80
N GLU A 166 3.14 -22.29 -6.57
CA GLU A 166 2.43 -23.53 -6.21
C GLU A 166 0.92 -23.39 -6.35
N LEU A 167 0.35 -22.21 -5.98
CA LEU A 167 -1.09 -21.95 -6.03
C LEU A 167 -1.58 -21.61 -7.46
N LEU A 168 -0.77 -20.86 -8.21
CA LEU A 168 -1.19 -20.33 -9.51
C LEU A 168 -0.82 -21.24 -10.70
N GLY A 169 0.23 -22.06 -10.56
CA GLY A 169 0.72 -22.90 -11.66
C GLY A 169 1.02 -22.08 -12.92
N GLU A 170 0.44 -22.51 -14.05
CA GLU A 170 0.55 -21.80 -15.34
C GLU A 170 -0.60 -20.80 -15.60
N ILE A 171 -1.50 -20.62 -14.64
CA ILE A 171 -2.67 -19.74 -14.83
C ILE A 171 -2.23 -18.29 -14.95
N LEU A 172 -1.35 -17.84 -14.07
CA LEU A 172 -0.93 -16.45 -13.99
C LEU A 172 0.56 -16.38 -13.60
N PRO A 173 1.40 -15.63 -14.34
CA PRO A 173 2.79 -15.42 -13.96
C PRO A 173 2.90 -14.73 -12.60
N VAL A 174 3.95 -15.05 -11.85
CA VAL A 174 4.28 -14.39 -10.57
C VAL A 174 5.51 -13.51 -10.78
N ARG A 175 5.44 -12.25 -10.36
CA ARG A 175 6.55 -11.30 -10.45
C ARG A 175 6.92 -10.74 -9.09
N LEU A 176 8.23 -10.68 -8.83
CA LEU A 176 8.75 -9.94 -7.70
C LEU A 176 8.74 -8.45 -8.05
N MET A 177 8.10 -7.65 -7.21
CA MET A 177 7.93 -6.21 -7.40
C MET A 177 8.70 -5.44 -6.32
N GLY A 178 9.30 -4.33 -6.72
CA GLY A 178 9.81 -3.35 -5.77
C GLY A 178 8.68 -2.73 -4.95
N THR A 179 9.03 -2.12 -3.83
CA THR A 179 8.06 -1.36 -3.03
C THR A 179 7.78 -0.03 -3.72
N PRO A 180 6.50 0.33 -3.90
CA PRO A 180 6.17 1.66 -4.40
C PRO A 180 6.66 2.72 -3.42
N ILE A 181 7.25 3.78 -3.96
CA ILE A 181 7.70 4.90 -3.14
C ILE A 181 6.48 5.74 -2.82
N TYR A 182 6.18 5.85 -1.53
CA TYR A 182 5.20 6.77 -1.00
C TYR A 182 5.89 7.74 -0.06
N TYR A 183 5.69 9.04 -0.27
CA TYR A 183 6.27 10.08 0.56
C TYR A 183 5.24 11.14 0.90
N ALA A 184 4.63 11.00 2.05
CA ALA A 184 3.69 11.96 2.64
C ALA A 184 4.19 12.33 4.05
N PRO A 185 5.26 13.14 4.16
CA PRO A 185 5.91 13.42 5.45
C PRO A 185 4.96 14.13 6.43
N TRP A 186 4.03 14.92 5.95
CA TRP A 186 3.07 15.64 6.81
C TRP A 186 2.10 14.71 7.52
N ASP A 187 1.79 13.55 6.95
CA ASP A 187 0.97 12.55 7.64
C ASP A 187 1.68 12.07 8.91
N GLU A 188 2.94 11.65 8.79
CA GLU A 188 3.74 11.21 9.95
C GLU A 188 4.06 12.35 10.92
N ILE A 189 4.44 13.52 10.41
CA ILE A 189 4.74 14.70 11.23
C ILE A 189 3.51 15.12 12.04
N SER A 190 2.32 15.08 11.47
CA SER A 190 1.08 15.39 12.17
C SER A 190 0.73 14.37 13.27
N MET A 191 1.12 13.10 13.09
CA MET A 191 0.96 12.07 14.11
C MET A 191 1.96 12.25 15.28
N LEU A 192 3.13 12.83 15.03
CA LEU A 192 4.16 13.06 16.04
C LEU A 192 4.05 14.42 16.74
N ARG A 193 3.54 15.43 16.07
CA ARG A 193 3.47 16.81 16.55
C ARG A 193 2.04 17.24 16.89
N GLY A 194 1.04 16.67 16.25
CA GLY A 194 -0.33 17.15 16.23
C GLY A 194 -0.59 18.20 15.14
N VAL A 195 -1.78 18.20 14.56
CA VAL A 195 -2.15 19.09 13.44
C VAL A 195 -2.17 20.55 13.88
N GLU A 196 -2.81 20.85 15.03
CA GLU A 196 -2.94 22.22 15.54
C GLU A 196 -1.58 22.86 15.86
N PRO A 197 -0.66 22.22 16.60
CA PRO A 197 0.70 22.72 16.80
C PRO A 197 1.49 22.95 15.51
N VAL A 198 1.34 22.09 14.51
CA VAL A 198 1.98 22.29 13.18
C VAL A 198 1.51 23.59 12.53
N LEU A 199 0.20 23.88 12.59
CA LEU A 199 -0.35 25.12 12.03
C LEU A 199 0.18 26.37 12.75
N TYR A 200 0.33 26.33 14.07
CA TYR A 200 0.99 27.42 14.82
C TYR A 200 2.47 27.55 14.45
N ASP A 201 3.19 26.43 14.37
CA ASP A 201 4.61 26.44 14.02
C ASP A 201 4.87 27.02 12.61
N MET A 202 3.91 26.92 11.67
CA MET A 202 4.01 27.58 10.36
C MET A 202 4.16 29.09 10.45
N ALA A 203 3.56 29.73 11.47
CA ALA A 203 3.63 31.16 11.70
C ALA A 203 4.75 31.54 12.70
N ASP A 204 4.86 30.78 13.78
CA ASP A 204 5.68 31.17 14.93
C ASP A 204 7.09 30.58 14.88
N ARG A 205 7.27 29.41 14.25
CA ARG A 205 8.53 28.64 14.22
C ARG A 205 8.79 27.99 12.85
N PRO A 206 8.74 28.73 11.72
CA PRO A 206 8.90 28.14 10.39
C PRO A 206 10.24 27.43 10.20
N GLU A 207 11.31 27.89 10.83
CA GLU A 207 12.64 27.27 10.77
C GLU A 207 12.64 25.87 11.39
N PHE A 208 11.86 25.66 12.45
CA PHE A 208 11.70 24.36 13.09
C PHE A 208 11.02 23.35 12.13
N LEU A 209 9.94 23.76 11.48
CA LEU A 209 9.28 22.92 10.48
C LEU A 209 10.17 22.63 9.26
N HIS A 210 10.94 23.63 8.79
CA HIS A 210 11.91 23.43 7.71
C HIS A 210 12.98 22.38 8.10
N GLU A 211 13.46 22.41 9.34
CA GLU A 211 14.45 21.44 9.82
C GLU A 211 13.84 20.03 9.94
N ILE A 212 12.60 19.90 10.41
CA ILE A 212 11.86 18.61 10.38
C ILE A 212 11.81 18.09 8.95
N MET A 213 11.29 18.89 8.01
CA MET A 213 11.13 18.51 6.61
C MET A 213 12.46 18.13 5.95
N ARG A 214 13.53 18.87 6.26
CA ARG A 214 14.87 18.57 5.75
C ARG A 214 15.33 17.18 6.20
N ARG A 215 15.17 16.84 7.49
CA ARG A 215 15.56 15.52 8.03
C ARG A 215 14.71 14.39 7.46
N TYR A 216 13.41 14.58 7.36
CA TYR A 216 12.51 13.60 6.74
C TYR A 216 12.86 13.36 5.27
N THR A 217 13.12 14.43 4.52
CA THR A 217 13.50 14.32 3.10
C THR A 217 14.85 13.60 2.92
N GLU A 218 15.84 13.91 3.76
CA GLU A 218 17.14 13.23 3.73
C GLU A 218 17.01 11.76 4.09
N ASN A 219 16.21 11.43 5.11
CA ASN A 219 15.96 10.06 5.48
C ASN A 219 15.25 9.29 4.36
N GLN A 220 14.25 9.88 3.70
CA GLN A 220 13.57 9.26 2.57
C GLN A 220 14.50 8.99 1.39
N LYS A 221 15.38 9.95 1.06
CA LYS A 221 16.41 9.72 0.04
C LYS A 221 17.35 8.56 0.41
N ASN A 222 17.75 8.48 1.68
CA ASN A 222 18.56 7.37 2.17
C ASN A 222 17.82 6.01 2.06
N ILE A 223 16.54 5.95 2.39
CA ILE A 223 15.72 4.76 2.21
C ILE A 223 15.68 4.35 0.72
N MET A 224 15.40 5.29 -0.18
CA MET A 224 15.34 5.03 -1.61
C MET A 224 16.63 4.43 -2.15
N LEU A 225 17.79 5.00 -1.76
CA LEU A 225 19.11 4.50 -2.16
C LEU A 225 19.41 3.08 -1.65
N GLN A 226 18.84 2.69 -0.52
CA GLN A 226 19.00 1.33 0.01
C GLN A 226 18.06 0.31 -0.66
N MET A 227 17.00 0.78 -1.31
CA MET A 227 15.99 -0.07 -1.95
C MET A 227 16.25 -0.29 -3.45
N GLU A 228 17.21 0.40 -4.05
CA GLU A 228 17.70 0.14 -5.41
C GLU A 228 18.40 -1.23 -5.50
#